data_be39de6deeb0137bad9a517dc23ebfad
#
_entry.id   be39de6deeb0137bad9a517dc23ebfad
#
_cell.length_a   1.000
_cell.length_b   1.000
_cell.length_c   1.000
_cell.angle_alpha   90.00
_cell.angle_beta   90.00
_cell.angle_gamma   90.00
#
_symmetry.space_group_name_H-M   'P 1'
#
loop_
_entity.id
_entity.type
_entity.pdbx_description
1 polymer ?
#
loop_
_entity_poly.entity_id
_entity_poly.type
_entity_poly.pdbx_seq_one_letter_code
_entity_poly.pdbx_strand_id
1 'polypeptide(L)'
;MRKYSKSMYDAVARSDRHKIGVRLGCACIDANIPVQVVARWFGVTRQAVYFWFLGTTEVADDHHDRMRAVINVLFRAVQDEALPAKDLTTTLSVVKQYREKQNANT
;
A
#
# COMPACT_ATOMS: atom_id res chain seq x y z
N MET A 1 16.10 -2.13 4.37
CA MET A 1 16.27 -1.90 2.91
C MET A 1 14.97 -1.36 2.30
N ARG A 2 15.08 -0.34 1.50
CA ARG A 2 13.88 0.25 0.86
C ARG A 2 13.50 -0.55 -0.38
N LYS A 3 12.21 -0.81 -0.55
CA LYS A 3 11.66 -1.50 -1.73
C LYS A 3 11.41 -0.53 -2.89
N TYR A 4 11.48 0.77 -2.64
CA TYR A 4 11.22 1.80 -3.64
C TYR A 4 12.46 2.65 -3.86
N SER A 5 12.71 3.04 -5.11
CA SER A 5 13.80 3.95 -5.43
C SER A 5 13.47 5.34 -4.89
N LYS A 6 14.49 6.17 -4.70
CA LYS A 6 14.31 7.57 -4.30
C LYS A 6 13.45 8.32 -5.32
N SER A 7 13.66 8.06 -6.61
CA SER A 7 12.90 8.66 -7.70
C SER A 7 11.41 8.35 -7.57
N MET A 8 11.06 7.11 -7.29
CA MET A 8 9.67 6.70 -7.10
C MET A 8 9.07 7.31 -5.85
N TYR A 9 9.82 7.30 -4.77
CA TYR A 9 9.42 7.92 -3.50
C TYR A 9 9.07 9.40 -3.71
N ASP A 10 9.96 10.15 -4.37
CA ASP A 10 9.76 11.58 -4.62
C ASP A 10 8.58 11.83 -5.56
N ALA A 11 8.41 11.00 -6.59
CA ALA A 11 7.31 11.13 -7.54
C ALA A 11 5.96 10.91 -6.87
N VAL A 12 5.83 9.90 -6.02
CA VAL A 12 4.60 9.64 -5.27
C VAL A 12 4.32 10.78 -4.28
N ALA A 13 5.35 11.28 -3.62
CA ALA A 13 5.22 12.37 -2.65
C ALA A 13 4.70 13.67 -3.30
N ARG A 14 4.97 13.87 -4.60
CA ARG A 14 4.49 15.04 -5.36
C ARG A 14 3.13 14.81 -6.01
N SER A 15 2.59 13.60 -5.95
CA SER A 15 1.32 13.25 -6.61
C SER A 15 0.12 13.70 -5.79
N ASP A 16 -1.04 13.75 -6.43
CA ASP A 16 -2.28 14.23 -5.82
C ASP A 16 -2.81 13.24 -4.79
N ARG A 17 -2.72 13.59 -3.51
CA ARG A 17 -3.17 12.76 -2.39
C ARG A 17 -4.69 12.65 -2.24
N HIS A 18 -5.46 13.37 -3.04
CA HIS A 18 -6.90 13.19 -3.09
C HIS A 18 -7.28 11.91 -3.85
N LYS A 19 -6.38 11.40 -4.68
CA LYS A 19 -6.61 10.15 -5.42
C LYS A 19 -6.30 8.96 -4.54
N ILE A 20 -7.22 7.99 -4.49
CA ILE A 20 -7.08 6.81 -3.62
C ILE A 20 -5.83 5.98 -3.99
N GLY A 21 -5.49 5.89 -5.27
CA GLY A 21 -4.29 5.16 -5.70
C GLY A 21 -3.00 5.79 -5.17
N VAL A 22 -2.94 7.11 -5.11
CA VAL A 22 -1.80 7.84 -4.54
C VAL A 22 -1.72 7.60 -3.03
N ARG A 23 -2.86 7.61 -2.34
CA ARG A 23 -2.91 7.33 -0.90
C ARG A 23 -2.43 5.91 -0.60
N LEU A 24 -2.82 4.95 -1.45
CA LEU A 24 -2.32 3.58 -1.34
C LEU A 24 -0.80 3.55 -1.53
N GLY A 25 -0.29 4.31 -2.50
CA GLY A 25 1.15 4.42 -2.76
C GLY A 25 1.91 4.95 -1.56
N CYS A 26 1.41 6.01 -0.93
CA CYS A 26 2.02 6.58 0.27
C CYS A 26 2.05 5.54 1.41
N ALA A 27 0.94 4.84 1.63
CA ALA A 27 0.85 3.82 2.67
C ALA A 27 1.83 2.66 2.42
N CYS A 28 1.94 2.21 1.17
CA CYS A 28 2.85 1.12 0.80
C CYS A 28 4.31 1.52 0.92
N ILE A 29 4.65 2.75 0.58
CA ILE A 29 6.01 3.26 0.73
C ILE A 29 6.39 3.34 2.22
N ASP A 30 5.51 3.89 3.04
CA ASP A 30 5.76 4.02 4.49
C ASP A 30 5.90 2.66 5.16
N ALA A 31 5.11 1.69 4.72
CA ALA A 31 5.15 0.33 5.24
C ALA A 31 6.18 -0.56 4.55
N ASN A 32 6.81 -0.05 3.50
CA ASN A 32 7.80 -0.77 2.69
C ASN A 32 7.24 -2.04 2.05
N ILE A 33 6.03 -1.95 1.50
CA ILE A 33 5.37 -3.06 0.80
C ILE A 33 5.79 -3.05 -0.67
N PRO A 34 6.37 -4.12 -1.21
CA PRO A 34 6.79 -4.14 -2.62
C PRO A 34 5.59 -4.06 -3.57
N VAL A 35 5.79 -3.41 -4.71
CA VAL A 35 4.76 -3.26 -5.75
C VAL A 35 4.22 -4.63 -6.21
N GLN A 36 5.08 -5.62 -6.33
CA GLN A 36 4.67 -6.95 -6.77
C GLN A 36 3.67 -7.59 -5.80
N VAL A 37 3.78 -7.30 -4.52
CA VAL A 37 2.83 -7.78 -3.50
C VAL A 37 1.48 -7.08 -3.68
N VAL A 38 1.49 -5.77 -3.89
CA VAL A 38 0.27 -4.98 -4.13
C VAL A 38 -0.44 -5.47 -5.40
N ALA A 39 0.32 -5.69 -6.47
CA ALA A 39 -0.21 -6.21 -7.72
C ALA A 39 -0.94 -7.55 -7.50
N ARG A 40 -0.36 -8.41 -6.70
CA ARG A 40 -0.94 -9.71 -6.35
C ARG A 40 -2.22 -9.56 -5.53
N TRP A 41 -2.23 -8.64 -4.58
CA TRP A 41 -3.41 -8.38 -3.74
C TRP A 41 -4.62 -7.93 -4.56
N PHE A 42 -4.39 -7.16 -5.62
CA PHE A 42 -5.47 -6.59 -6.43
C PHE A 42 -5.69 -7.34 -7.76
N GLY A 43 -4.86 -8.34 -8.06
CA GLY A 43 -4.98 -9.11 -9.30
C GLY A 43 -4.71 -8.28 -10.55
N VAL A 44 -3.76 -7.36 -10.47
CA VAL A 44 -3.39 -6.43 -11.56
C VAL A 44 -1.89 -6.51 -11.86
N THR A 45 -1.46 -5.85 -12.91
CA THR A 45 -0.03 -5.79 -13.26
C THR A 45 0.71 -4.82 -12.35
N ARG A 46 2.03 -4.99 -12.24
CA ARG A 46 2.89 -4.03 -11.52
C ARG A 46 2.80 -2.63 -12.15
N GLN A 47 2.71 -2.57 -13.47
CA GLN A 47 2.58 -1.29 -14.18
C GLN A 47 1.31 -0.55 -13.77
N ALA A 48 0.19 -1.26 -13.64
CA ALA A 48 -1.06 -0.67 -13.19
C ALA A 48 -0.91 -0.08 -11.78
N VAL A 49 -0.21 -0.79 -10.89
CA VAL A 49 0.05 -0.31 -9.53
C VAL A 49 0.88 0.98 -9.55
N TYR A 50 1.93 1.04 -10.36
CA TYR A 50 2.73 2.26 -10.51
C TYR A 50 1.89 3.44 -10.99
N PHE A 51 1.02 3.23 -11.96
CA PHE A 51 0.12 4.27 -12.45
C PHE A 51 -0.85 4.75 -11.37
N TRP A 52 -1.35 3.84 -10.55
CA TRP A 52 -2.19 4.20 -9.41
C TRP A 52 -1.42 5.07 -8.40
N PHE A 53 -0.22 4.65 -8.06
CA PHE A 53 0.61 5.35 -7.06
C PHE A 53 0.97 6.77 -7.53
N LEU A 54 1.14 6.96 -8.82
CA LEU A 54 1.47 8.26 -9.42
C LEU A 54 0.22 9.09 -9.74
N GLY A 55 -0.97 8.50 -9.62
CA GLY A 55 -2.22 9.20 -9.92
C GLY A 55 -2.46 9.44 -11.39
N THR A 56 -1.75 8.73 -12.28
CA THR A 56 -1.86 8.91 -13.73
C THR A 56 -3.05 8.17 -14.33
N THR A 57 -3.59 7.18 -13.63
CA THR A 57 -4.81 6.47 -14.05
C THR A 57 -5.80 6.46 -12.89
N GLU A 58 -7.08 6.49 -13.23
CA GLU A 58 -8.14 6.34 -12.25
C GLU A 58 -8.23 4.86 -11.82
N VAL A 59 -8.57 4.65 -10.56
CA VAL A 59 -8.80 3.32 -10.02
C VAL A 59 -10.25 2.93 -10.27
N ALA A 60 -10.50 1.76 -10.79
CA ALA A 60 -11.85 1.25 -10.99
C ALA A 60 -12.59 1.13 -9.65
N ASP A 61 -13.89 1.44 -9.64
CA ASP A 61 -14.69 1.51 -8.41
C ASP A 61 -14.69 0.21 -7.61
N ASP A 62 -14.60 -0.93 -8.27
CA ASP A 62 -14.60 -2.24 -7.61
C ASP A 62 -13.34 -2.50 -6.76
N HIS A 63 -12.29 -1.70 -6.93
CA HIS A 63 -11.10 -1.79 -6.10
C HIS A 63 -11.12 -0.86 -4.88
N HIS A 64 -12.03 0.13 -4.84
CA HIS A 64 -11.99 1.20 -3.86
C HIS A 64 -12.12 0.70 -2.41
N ASP A 65 -13.07 -0.17 -2.14
CA ASP A 65 -13.29 -0.68 -0.78
C ASP A 65 -12.10 -1.46 -0.27
N ARG A 66 -11.54 -2.32 -1.13
CA ARG A 66 -10.34 -3.08 -0.80
C ARG A 66 -9.14 -2.17 -0.57
N MET A 67 -8.98 -1.14 -1.40
CA MET A 67 -7.90 -0.16 -1.22
C MET A 67 -8.00 0.56 0.11
N ARG A 68 -9.21 1.01 0.49
CA ARG A 68 -9.42 1.68 1.77
C ARG A 68 -9.05 0.76 2.93
N ALA A 69 -9.45 -0.51 2.85
CA ALA A 69 -9.12 -1.50 3.87
C ALA A 69 -7.61 -1.69 4.00
N VAL A 70 -6.91 -1.81 2.87
CA VAL A 70 -5.44 -1.98 2.87
C VAL A 70 -4.77 -0.72 3.42
N ILE A 71 -5.18 0.46 2.99
CA ILE A 71 -4.63 1.73 3.50
C ILE A 71 -4.76 1.80 5.03
N ASN A 72 -5.94 1.47 5.56
CA ASN A 72 -6.17 1.49 7.00
C ASN A 72 -5.30 0.49 7.75
N VAL A 73 -5.17 -0.73 7.24
CA VAL A 73 -4.32 -1.76 7.82
C VAL A 73 -2.87 -1.30 7.89
N LEU A 74 -2.35 -0.78 6.78
CA LEU A 74 -0.96 -0.33 6.71
C LEU A 74 -0.71 0.89 7.61
N PHE A 75 -1.66 1.83 7.62
CA PHE A 75 -1.56 3.02 8.46
C PHE A 75 -1.47 2.63 9.94
N ARG A 76 -2.33 1.73 10.39
CA ARG A 76 -2.32 1.26 11.79
C ARG A 76 -1.03 0.54 12.14
N ALA A 77 -0.54 -0.33 11.25
CA ALA A 77 0.69 -1.06 11.48
C ALA A 77 1.91 -0.13 11.54
N VAL A 78 1.93 0.91 10.71
CA VAL A 78 3.01 1.92 10.75
C VAL A 78 2.91 2.76 12.02
N GLN A 79 1.70 3.16 12.41
CA GLN A 79 1.50 3.91 13.65
C GLN A 79 1.99 3.12 14.88
N ASP A 80 1.75 1.82 14.90
CA ASP A 80 2.17 0.94 15.99
C ASP A 80 3.64 0.54 15.89
N GLU A 81 4.35 1.04 14.90
CA GLU A 81 5.76 0.73 14.63
C GLU A 81 5.98 -0.77 14.32
N ALA A 82 4.93 -1.47 13.90
CA ALA A 82 5.05 -2.85 13.44
C ALA A 82 5.57 -2.93 12.01
N LEU A 83 5.38 -1.87 11.23
CA LEU A 83 5.94 -1.70 9.89
C LEU A 83 6.66 -0.35 9.81
N PRO A 84 7.67 -0.20 8.96
CA PRO A 84 8.23 -1.24 8.09
C PRO A 84 8.99 -2.31 8.87
N ALA A 85 8.91 -3.55 8.41
CA ALA A 85 9.65 -4.68 8.99
C ALA A 85 10.93 -4.90 8.20
N LYS A 86 11.85 -5.67 8.77
CA LYS A 86 13.19 -5.88 8.18
C LYS A 86 13.20 -6.85 7.00
N ASP A 87 12.19 -7.69 6.85
CA ASP A 87 12.12 -8.64 5.74
C ASP A 87 10.67 -8.82 5.28
N LEU A 88 10.52 -9.41 4.09
CA LEU A 88 9.22 -9.58 3.46
C LEU A 88 8.32 -10.55 4.25
N THR A 89 8.88 -11.63 4.75
CA THR A 89 8.12 -12.63 5.51
C THR A 89 7.47 -12.00 6.74
N THR A 90 8.23 -11.23 7.50
CA THR A 90 7.73 -10.52 8.68
C THR A 90 6.69 -9.47 8.27
N THR A 91 6.96 -8.74 7.19
CA THR A 91 6.03 -7.74 6.66
C THR A 91 4.66 -8.35 6.37
N LEU A 92 4.63 -9.46 5.63
CA LEU A 92 3.37 -10.12 5.26
C LEU A 92 2.65 -10.69 6.49
N SER A 93 3.38 -11.20 7.45
CA SER A 93 2.82 -11.68 8.71
C SER A 93 2.12 -10.55 9.48
N VAL A 94 2.77 -9.39 9.58
CA VAL A 94 2.20 -8.21 10.25
C VAL A 94 0.94 -7.74 9.52
N VAL A 95 0.96 -7.65 8.21
CA VAL A 95 -0.20 -7.24 7.41
C VAL A 95 -1.38 -8.20 7.68
N LYS A 96 -1.10 -9.49 7.70
CA LYS A 96 -2.14 -10.51 7.98
C LYS A 96 -2.75 -10.31 9.37
N GLN A 97 -1.92 -10.08 10.38
CA GLN A 97 -2.38 -9.85 11.76
C GLN A 97 -3.27 -8.61 11.86
N TYR A 98 -2.87 -7.51 11.24
CA TYR A 98 -3.64 -6.26 11.29
C TYR A 98 -4.93 -6.36 10.49
N ARG A 99 -4.92 -7.09 9.39
CA ARG A 99 -6.13 -7.36 8.61
C ARG A 99 -7.14 -8.18 9.42
N GLU A 100 -6.67 -9.19 10.15
CA GLU A 100 -7.53 -10.02 11.00
C GLU A 100 -8.13 -9.21 12.14
N LYS A 101 -7.36 -8.31 12.75
CA LYS A 101 -7.86 -7.40 13.78
C LYS A 101 -8.94 -6.47 13.24
N GLN A 102 -8.74 -5.93 12.06
CA GLN A 102 -9.72 -5.05 11.43
C GLN A 102 -11.03 -5.78 11.14
N ASN A 103 -10.94 -7.02 10.63
CA ASN A 103 -12.12 -7.84 10.36
C ASN A 103 -12.85 -8.22 11.65
N ALA A 104 -12.13 -8.47 12.73
CA ALA A 104 -12.71 -8.83 14.04
C ALA A 104 -13.49 -7.67 14.66
N ASN A 105 -13.17 -6.42 14.27
CA ASN A 105 -13.83 -5.21 14.80
C ASN A 105 -15.04 -4.76 13.97
N THR A 106 -15.34 -5.47 12.91
CA THR A 106 -16.52 -5.19 12.10
C THR A 106 -17.65 -6.15 12.46
#